data_4d71e9cf0cc7e038bcef54ba77cadcfe
#
_entry.id   4d71e9cf0cc7e038bcef54ba77cadcfe
#
_cell.length_a   1.000
_cell.length_b   1.000
_cell.length_c   1.000
_cell.angle_alpha   90.00
_cell.angle_beta   90.00
_cell.angle_gamma   90.00
#
_symmetry.space_group_name_H-M   'P 1'
#
loop_
_entity.id
_entity.type
_entity.pdbx_description
1 polymer ?
#
loop_
_entity_poly.entity_id
_entity_poly.type
_entity_poly.pdbx_seq_one_letter_code
_entity_poly.pdbx_strand_id
1 'polypeptide(L)'
;MKKIKLEVYLLDGCDKCKKLKTTLDRLKIEYDAVPCEEYPNMCDNIESVTGVDMYPMVNLDGKIHYIAENYSDIGKTKVISEQITTLGMYSIDNIIDAIQNY
;
A
#
# COMPACT_ATOMS: atom_id res chain seq x y z
N MET A 1 4.00 4.33 -23.40
CA MET A 1 4.48 3.96 -22.07
C MET A 1 3.36 4.06 -21.05
N LYS A 2 3.12 2.98 -20.31
CA LYS A 2 2.03 2.93 -19.34
C LYS A 2 2.44 3.67 -18.06
N LYS A 3 1.67 4.69 -17.69
CA LYS A 3 1.91 5.40 -16.44
C LYS A 3 1.13 4.75 -15.31
N ILE A 4 1.83 4.24 -14.32
CA ILE A 4 1.22 3.55 -13.19
C ILE A 4 0.98 4.56 -12.07
N LYS A 5 -0.24 4.55 -11.53
CA LYS A 5 -0.54 5.34 -10.34
C LYS A 5 -0.16 4.52 -9.12
N LEU A 6 0.84 4.99 -8.40
CA LEU A 6 1.37 4.30 -7.22
C LEU A 6 1.45 5.28 -6.06
N GLU A 7 0.59 5.07 -5.07
CA GLU A 7 0.58 5.88 -3.85
C GLU A 7 0.99 4.99 -2.68
N VAL A 8 1.86 5.50 -1.82
CA VAL A 8 2.35 4.76 -0.66
C VAL A 8 2.03 5.55 0.61
N TYR A 9 1.16 4.98 1.43
CA TYR A 9 0.72 5.60 2.69
C TYR A 9 1.66 5.15 3.80
N LEU A 10 2.25 6.12 4.50
CA LEU A 10 3.35 5.90 5.43
C LEU A 10 3.06 6.50 6.81
N LEU A 11 3.50 5.81 7.86
CA LEU A 11 3.49 6.35 9.22
C LEU A 11 4.92 6.63 9.68
N ASP A 12 5.08 7.66 10.50
CA ASP A 12 6.35 7.96 11.14
C ASP A 12 6.68 6.86 12.16
N GLY A 13 7.96 6.51 12.28
CA GLY A 13 8.39 5.47 13.21
C GLY A 13 8.03 4.05 12.81
N CYS A 14 7.55 3.85 11.60
CA CYS A 14 7.15 2.54 11.09
C CYS A 14 8.32 1.89 10.33
N ASP A 15 8.87 0.80 10.89
CA ASP A 15 10.01 0.12 10.28
C ASP A 15 9.67 -0.47 8.91
N LYS A 16 8.50 -1.04 8.76
CA LYS A 16 8.05 -1.60 7.48
C LYS A 16 7.87 -0.52 6.43
N CYS A 17 7.37 0.65 6.83
CA CYS A 17 7.25 1.80 5.93
C CYS A 17 8.63 2.25 5.44
N LYS A 18 9.60 2.32 6.35
CA LYS A 18 10.96 2.70 6.02
C LYS A 18 11.60 1.69 5.07
N LYS A 19 11.41 0.40 5.32
CA LYS A 19 11.94 -0.66 4.44
C LYS A 19 11.36 -0.54 3.04
N LEU A 20 10.06 -0.34 2.93
CA LEU A 20 9.39 -0.21 1.64
C LEU A 20 9.91 1.00 0.87
N LYS A 21 9.95 2.15 1.54
CA LYS A 21 10.42 3.39 0.91
C LYS A 21 11.87 3.25 0.43
N THR A 22 12.75 2.73 1.28
CA THR A 22 14.16 2.56 0.95
C THR A 22 14.32 1.63 -0.25
N THR A 23 13.55 0.54 -0.30
CA THR A 23 13.62 -0.41 -1.39
C THR A 23 13.13 0.19 -2.71
N LEU A 24 12.01 0.92 -2.68
CA LEU A 24 11.48 1.57 -3.86
C LEU A 24 12.46 2.60 -4.41
N ASP A 25 13.09 3.38 -3.52
CA ASP A 25 14.08 4.38 -3.92
C ASP A 25 15.31 3.71 -4.55
N ARG A 26 15.76 2.61 -3.96
CA ARG A 26 16.91 1.87 -4.50
C ARG A 26 16.60 1.28 -5.88
N LEU A 27 15.40 0.81 -6.09
CA LEU A 27 14.96 0.25 -7.36
C LEU A 27 14.56 1.32 -8.38
N LYS A 28 14.63 2.59 -7.98
CA LYS A 28 14.27 3.74 -8.83
C LYS A 28 12.83 3.67 -9.33
N ILE A 29 11.94 3.18 -8.48
CA ILE A 29 10.51 3.13 -8.77
C ILE A 29 9.88 4.44 -8.28
N GLU A 30 9.21 5.15 -9.18
CA GLU A 30 8.53 6.39 -8.84
C GLU A 30 7.21 6.10 -8.12
N TYR A 31 6.93 6.86 -7.07
CA TYR A 31 5.70 6.73 -6.32
C TYR A 31 5.36 8.05 -5.64
N ASP A 32 4.09 8.22 -5.31
CA ASP A 32 3.61 9.35 -4.54
C ASP A 32 3.58 8.95 -3.07
N ALA A 33 4.44 9.57 -2.26
CA ALA A 33 4.46 9.32 -0.83
C ALA A 33 3.36 10.10 -0.14
N VAL A 34 2.62 9.43 0.73
CA VAL A 34 1.56 10.05 1.53
C VAL A 34 1.88 9.81 3.01
N PRO A 35 2.76 10.64 3.60
CA PRO A 35 3.01 10.54 5.05
C PRO A 35 1.79 11.03 5.81
N CYS A 36 1.27 10.16 6.67
CA CYS A 36 0.00 10.42 7.35
C CYS A 36 0.06 11.63 8.29
N GLU A 37 1.24 11.95 8.82
CA GLU A 37 1.42 13.13 9.66
C GLU A 37 1.16 14.42 8.90
N GLU A 38 1.48 14.43 7.60
CA GLU A 38 1.27 15.59 6.74
C GLU A 38 -0.09 15.58 6.07
N TYR A 39 -0.65 14.39 5.85
CA TYR A 39 -1.93 14.21 5.14
C TYR A 39 -2.89 13.35 5.96
N PRO A 40 -3.25 13.80 7.19
CA PRO A 40 -4.07 12.97 8.06
C PRO A 40 -5.45 12.67 7.48
N ASN A 41 -6.02 13.60 6.72
CA ASN A 41 -7.35 13.37 6.13
C ASN A 41 -7.32 12.30 5.05
N MET A 42 -6.23 12.22 4.28
CA MET A 42 -6.09 11.18 3.26
C MET A 42 -5.98 9.80 3.90
N CYS A 43 -5.22 9.70 4.98
CA CYS A 43 -5.06 8.44 5.69
C CYS A 43 -6.34 8.02 6.40
N ASP A 44 -7.03 8.95 7.04
CA ASP A 44 -8.33 8.67 7.66
C ASP A 44 -9.34 8.20 6.62
N ASN A 45 -9.33 8.81 5.45
CA ASN A 45 -10.24 8.45 4.38
C ASN A 45 -9.96 7.03 3.86
N ILE A 46 -8.68 6.70 3.61
CA ILE A 46 -8.34 5.37 3.10
C ILE A 46 -8.68 4.29 4.13
N GLU A 47 -8.46 4.55 5.42
CA GLU A 47 -8.83 3.63 6.48
C GLU A 47 -10.34 3.42 6.53
N SER A 48 -11.09 4.51 6.43
CA SER A 48 -12.55 4.46 6.47
C SER A 48 -13.12 3.70 5.28
N VAL A 49 -12.57 3.93 4.09
CA VAL A 49 -13.06 3.29 2.87
C VAL A 49 -12.72 1.80 2.83
N THR A 50 -11.50 1.44 3.21
CA THR A 50 -11.01 0.06 3.09
C THR A 50 -11.24 -0.79 4.33
N GLY A 51 -11.39 -0.16 5.50
CA GLY A 51 -11.39 -0.86 6.77
C GLY A 51 -10.02 -1.36 7.18
N VAL A 52 -8.97 -0.90 6.51
CA VAL A 52 -7.58 -1.31 6.78
C VAL A 52 -6.86 -0.16 7.46
N ASP A 53 -6.22 -0.44 8.61
CA ASP A 53 -5.43 0.54 9.34
C ASP A 53 -3.97 0.10 9.51
N MET A 54 -3.53 -0.84 8.68
CA MET A 54 -2.16 -1.38 8.71
C MET A 54 -1.29 -0.63 7.71
N TYR A 55 -0.15 -0.13 8.17
CA TYR A 55 0.79 0.61 7.33
C TYR A 55 2.10 -0.17 7.15
N PRO A 56 2.74 -0.04 5.99
CA PRO A 56 2.36 0.80 4.86
C PRO A 56 1.17 0.23 4.09
N MET A 57 0.39 1.12 3.47
CA MET A 57 -0.62 0.73 2.49
C MET A 57 -0.15 1.22 1.13
N VAL A 58 -0.27 0.37 0.12
CA VAL A 58 0.17 0.71 -1.24
C VAL A 58 -1.03 0.65 -2.18
N ASN A 59 -1.36 1.80 -2.75
CA ASN A 59 -2.41 1.87 -3.76
C ASN A 59 -1.76 1.75 -5.14
N LEU A 60 -1.92 0.59 -5.75
CA LEU A 60 -1.41 0.31 -7.08
C LEU A 60 -2.60 0.28 -8.04
N ASP A 61 -2.84 1.42 -8.66
CA ASP A 61 -3.90 1.58 -9.66
C ASP A 61 -5.29 1.18 -9.13
N GLY A 62 -5.58 1.51 -7.87
CA GLY A 62 -6.86 1.20 -7.24
C GLY A 62 -6.88 -0.09 -6.42
N LYS A 63 -5.82 -0.87 -6.47
CA LYS A 63 -5.70 -2.06 -5.63
C LYS A 63 -4.81 -1.74 -4.43
N ILE A 64 -5.41 -1.76 -3.24
CA ILE A 64 -4.75 -1.43 -1.99
C ILE A 64 -4.08 -2.70 -1.44
N HIS A 65 -2.76 -2.71 -1.46
CA HIS A 65 -1.95 -3.79 -0.90
C HIS A 65 -1.58 -3.43 0.53
N TYR A 66 -1.76 -4.37 1.46
CA TYR A 66 -1.42 -4.16 2.87
C TYR A 66 -0.91 -5.46 3.47
N ILE A 67 -0.19 -5.38 4.58
CA ILE A 67 0.29 -6.57 5.27
C ILE A 67 -0.84 -7.10 6.15
N ALA A 68 -1.35 -8.28 5.83
CA ALA A 68 -2.47 -8.88 6.57
C ALA A 68 -2.00 -9.44 7.91
N GLU A 69 -2.75 -9.17 8.97
CA GLU A 69 -2.46 -9.73 10.30
C GLU A 69 -2.82 -11.20 10.37
N ASN A 70 -3.90 -11.59 9.67
CA ASN A 70 -4.42 -12.96 9.70
C ASN A 70 -4.05 -13.69 8.42
N TYR A 71 -3.57 -14.92 8.57
CA TYR A 71 -3.25 -15.76 7.41
C TYR A 71 -4.43 -15.94 6.47
N SER A 72 -5.65 -15.93 7.00
CA SER A 72 -6.85 -16.09 6.19
C SER A 72 -7.06 -14.95 5.18
N ASP A 73 -6.47 -13.78 5.43
CA ASP A 73 -6.60 -12.62 4.56
C ASP A 73 -5.50 -12.52 3.52
N ILE A 74 -4.43 -13.32 3.65
CA ILE A 74 -3.31 -13.30 2.71
C ILE A 74 -3.77 -13.87 1.37
N GLY A 75 -3.52 -13.12 0.30
CA GLY A 75 -3.89 -13.50 -1.05
C GLY A 75 -5.35 -13.27 -1.38
N LYS A 76 -6.15 -12.75 -0.44
CA LYS A 76 -7.56 -12.48 -0.68
C LYS A 76 -7.77 -11.09 -1.24
N THR A 77 -8.49 -11.01 -2.34
CA THR A 77 -8.93 -9.76 -2.92
C THR A 77 -10.34 -9.46 -2.43
N LYS A 78 -10.53 -8.27 -1.89
CA LYS A 78 -11.83 -7.82 -1.42
C LYS A 78 -12.26 -6.60 -2.23
N VAL A 79 -13.41 -6.68 -2.88
CA VAL A 79 -13.94 -5.56 -3.66
C VAL A 79 -14.65 -4.59 -2.72
N ILE A 80 -14.14 -3.35 -2.67
CA ILE A 80 -14.73 -2.29 -1.85
C ILE A 80 -15.71 -1.47 -2.70
N SER A 81 -15.29 -1.13 -3.92
CA SER A 81 -16.10 -0.37 -4.86
C SER A 81 -15.65 -0.74 -6.27
N GLU A 82 -16.26 -0.11 -7.28
CA GLU A 82 -15.86 -0.33 -8.67
C GLU A 82 -14.40 0.05 -8.93
N GLN A 83 -13.86 0.96 -8.13
CA GLN A 83 -12.53 1.53 -8.36
C GLN A 83 -11.49 1.07 -7.34
N ILE A 84 -11.93 0.48 -6.23
CA ILE A 84 -11.04 0.13 -5.12
C ILE A 84 -11.23 -1.32 -4.71
N THR A 85 -10.13 -2.04 -4.69
CA THR A 85 -10.06 -3.38 -4.11
C THR A 85 -8.94 -3.42 -3.09
N THR A 86 -9.00 -4.38 -2.17
CA THR A 86 -7.90 -4.60 -1.22
C THR A 86 -7.31 -5.98 -1.43
N LEU A 87 -6.03 -6.12 -1.16
CA LEU A 87 -5.34 -7.41 -1.26
C LEU A 87 -4.40 -7.56 -0.07
N GLY A 88 -4.66 -8.57 0.75
CA GLY A 88 -3.79 -8.88 1.88
C GLY A 88 -2.51 -9.55 1.42
N MET A 89 -1.37 -9.05 1.89
CA MET A 89 -0.04 -9.54 1.53
C MET A 89 0.66 -10.11 2.75
N TYR A 90 1.60 -11.02 2.51
CA TYR A 90 2.35 -11.66 3.59
C TYR A 90 3.44 -10.74 4.14
N SER A 91 4.14 -10.02 3.27
CA SER A 91 5.30 -9.22 3.66
C SER A 91 5.53 -8.04 2.73
N ILE A 92 6.44 -7.16 3.13
CA ILE A 92 6.89 -6.03 2.30
C ILE A 92 7.48 -6.54 0.98
N ASP A 93 8.23 -7.64 1.02
CA ASP A 93 8.84 -8.21 -0.19
C ASP A 93 7.77 -8.62 -1.19
N ASN A 94 6.65 -9.16 -0.73
CA ASN A 94 5.52 -9.51 -1.60
C ASN A 94 4.89 -8.28 -2.23
N ILE A 95 4.77 -7.18 -1.49
CA ILE A 95 4.26 -5.92 -2.01
C ILE A 95 5.18 -5.40 -3.11
N ILE A 96 6.50 -5.44 -2.87
CA ILE A 96 7.50 -5.00 -3.85
C ILE A 96 7.40 -5.84 -5.12
N ASP A 97 7.28 -7.17 -4.97
CA ASP A 97 7.11 -8.06 -6.13
C ASP A 97 5.86 -7.70 -6.93
N ALA A 98 4.76 -7.41 -6.25
CA ALA A 98 3.51 -7.02 -6.92
C ALA A 98 3.69 -5.74 -7.73
N ILE A 99 4.43 -4.77 -7.19
CA ILE A 99 4.71 -3.51 -7.89
C ILE A 99 5.58 -3.77 -9.13
N GLN A 100 6.63 -4.57 -8.98
CA GLN A 100 7.56 -4.86 -10.07
C GLN A 100 6.91 -5.67 -11.19
N ASN A 101 5.95 -6.51 -10.86
CA ASN A 101 5.29 -7.40 -11.82
C ASN A 101 3.98 -6.85 -12.38
N TYR A 102 3.66 -5.62 -12.06
CA TYR A 102 2.42 -4.99 -12.49
C TYR A 102 2.42 -4.63 -13.98
#